data_a291501c9d5d8378ff0d90ba15249cda
#
_entry.id   a291501c9d5d8378ff0d90ba15249cda
#
_cell.length_a   1.000
_cell.length_b   1.000
_cell.length_c   1.000
_cell.angle_alpha   90.00
_cell.angle_beta   90.00
_cell.angle_gamma   90.00
#
_symmetry.space_group_name_H-M   'P 1'
#
loop_
_entity.id
_entity.type
_entity.pdbx_description
1 polymer ?
#
loop_
_entity_poly.entity_id
_entity_poly.type
_entity_poly.pdbx_seq_one_letter_code
_entity_poly.pdbx_strand_id
1 'polypeptide(L)'
;MNFLDRNEFNFQPSEKVVKAIKDFDPETLCFYTRIYDEGKKSIVTVRLSEIYNVPEEQILLGYGGEEMLKNAIHYFLMKGENKTILIPEFSWWYYNRVAGECGGSFQMYPLYETADTFAYNVDEVIEYTNRIHPRMLLLASPNNPTGNSLTSEEIGRIMENIPSDTMVFVDEA
;
A
#
# COMPACT_ATOMS: atom_id res chain seq x y z
N MET A 1 22.99 0.08 -18.40
CA MET A 1 21.67 0.28 -19.06
C MET A 1 20.69 0.48 -17.93
N ASN A 2 19.92 1.55 -17.96
CA ASN A 2 18.89 1.81 -16.95
C ASN A 2 17.54 1.41 -17.54
N PHE A 3 16.81 0.58 -16.81
CA PHE A 3 15.46 0.16 -17.17
C PHE A 3 14.48 1.10 -16.48
N LEU A 4 13.57 1.73 -17.26
CA LEU A 4 12.60 2.71 -16.75
C LEU A 4 11.15 2.31 -16.99
N ASP A 5 10.94 1.07 -17.47
CA ASP A 5 9.64 0.57 -17.89
C ASP A 5 8.86 -0.19 -16.80
N ARG A 6 9.51 -0.50 -15.65
CA ARG A 6 8.93 -1.33 -14.58
C ARG A 6 9.16 -0.81 -13.16
N ASN A 7 9.58 0.43 -12.98
CA ASN A 7 9.91 1.00 -11.67
C ASN A 7 10.98 0.19 -10.91
N GLU A 8 11.95 -0.38 -11.64
CA GLU A 8 13.02 -1.19 -11.05
C GLU A 8 14.08 -0.29 -10.39
N PHE A 9 14.64 -0.78 -9.29
CA PHE A 9 15.73 -0.10 -8.61
C PHE A 9 17.06 -0.37 -9.37
N ASN A 10 17.48 0.61 -10.17
CA ASN A 10 18.62 0.49 -11.09
C ASN A 10 20.00 0.63 -10.42
N PHE A 11 20.08 0.55 -9.10
CA PHE A 11 21.32 0.64 -8.33
C PHE A 11 21.71 -0.70 -7.72
N GLN A 12 23.00 -0.86 -7.42
CA GLN A 12 23.46 -2.05 -6.73
C GLN A 12 22.92 -2.07 -5.29
N PRO A 13 22.57 -3.25 -4.74
CA PRO A 13 22.31 -3.39 -3.33
C PRO A 13 23.50 -2.93 -2.49
N SER A 14 23.25 -2.42 -1.29
CA SER A 14 24.33 -2.02 -0.39
C SER A 14 25.25 -3.20 -0.07
N GLU A 15 26.53 -2.91 0.21
CA GLU A 15 27.49 -3.94 0.61
C GLU A 15 27.04 -4.77 1.81
N LYS A 16 26.31 -4.15 2.75
CA LYS A 16 25.71 -4.84 3.90
C LYS A 16 24.68 -5.89 3.48
N VAL A 17 23.82 -5.56 2.49
CA VAL A 17 22.82 -6.50 1.97
C VAL A 17 23.52 -7.65 1.24
N VAL A 18 24.49 -7.33 0.37
CA VAL A 18 25.28 -8.34 -0.36
C VAL A 18 26.00 -9.27 0.62
N LYS A 19 26.62 -8.72 1.68
CA LYS A 19 27.26 -9.50 2.71
C LYS A 19 26.27 -10.41 3.45
N ALA A 20 25.13 -9.89 3.88
CA ALA A 20 24.12 -10.67 4.59
C ALA A 20 23.60 -11.86 3.74
N ILE A 21 23.42 -11.67 2.43
CA ILE A 21 23.04 -12.75 1.51
C ILE A 21 24.13 -13.82 1.43
N LYS A 22 25.40 -13.41 1.35
CA LYS A 22 26.54 -14.35 1.26
C LYS A 22 26.79 -15.12 2.54
N ASP A 23 26.57 -14.50 3.68
CA ASP A 23 26.77 -15.08 5.01
C ASP A 23 25.57 -15.90 5.49
N PHE A 24 24.45 -15.88 4.73
CA PHE A 24 23.25 -16.60 5.10
C PHE A 24 23.47 -18.12 5.07
N ASP A 25 23.09 -18.78 6.16
CA ASP A 25 23.15 -20.24 6.25
C ASP A 25 21.90 -20.87 5.60
N PRO A 26 22.05 -21.52 4.43
CA PRO A 26 20.94 -22.12 3.72
C PRO A 26 20.25 -23.27 4.48
N GLU A 27 20.91 -23.89 5.45
CA GLU A 27 20.29 -24.95 6.25
C GLU A 27 19.09 -24.42 7.07
N THR A 28 19.10 -23.14 7.42
CA THR A 28 18.00 -22.50 8.14
C THR A 28 16.69 -22.46 7.36
N LEU A 29 16.74 -22.55 6.02
CA LEU A 29 15.55 -22.60 5.16
C LEU A 29 14.70 -23.87 5.38
N CYS A 30 15.28 -24.91 5.96
CA CYS A 30 14.59 -26.18 6.23
C CYS A 30 13.72 -26.12 7.50
N PHE A 31 13.79 -25.05 8.28
CA PHE A 31 13.13 -24.98 9.58
C PHE A 31 12.09 -23.87 9.64
N TYR A 32 11.04 -24.11 10.37
CA TYR A 32 10.11 -23.05 10.79
C TYR A 32 10.80 -22.12 11.80
N THR A 33 10.43 -20.84 11.77
CA THR A 33 10.92 -19.90 12.80
C THR A 33 10.46 -20.34 14.20
N ARG A 34 11.35 -20.16 15.19
CA ARG A 34 11.10 -20.44 16.61
C ARG A 34 10.78 -19.19 17.42
N ILE A 35 10.85 -18.02 16.83
CA ILE A 35 10.67 -16.75 17.54
C ILE A 35 9.24 -16.57 18.09
N TYR A 36 8.26 -17.35 17.59
CA TYR A 36 6.90 -17.39 18.13
C TYR A 36 6.84 -17.87 19.59
N ASP A 37 7.77 -18.72 20.02
CA ASP A 37 7.86 -19.21 21.40
C ASP A 37 8.18 -18.07 22.36
N GLU A 38 8.73 -16.96 21.86
CA GLU A 38 8.99 -15.72 22.60
C GLU A 38 7.87 -14.68 22.48
N GLY A 39 6.73 -15.04 21.87
CA GLY A 39 5.60 -14.14 21.62
C GLY A 39 5.83 -13.11 20.53
N LYS A 40 6.82 -13.32 19.64
CA LYS A 40 7.18 -12.44 18.54
C LYS A 40 6.78 -13.07 17.20
N LYS A 41 6.46 -12.24 16.18
CA LYS A 41 6.11 -12.73 14.84
C LYS A 41 7.35 -13.06 14.00
N SER A 42 8.32 -12.18 13.99
CA SER A 42 9.60 -12.39 13.29
C SER A 42 10.66 -11.39 13.77
N ILE A 43 11.93 -11.65 13.46
CA ILE A 43 13.01 -10.70 13.71
C ILE A 43 12.78 -9.38 12.97
N VAL A 44 12.20 -9.46 11.76
CA VAL A 44 11.95 -8.28 10.93
C VAL A 44 10.82 -7.43 11.53
N THR A 45 9.71 -8.02 11.96
CA THR A 45 8.60 -7.27 12.57
C THR A 45 9.02 -6.61 13.88
N VAL A 46 9.81 -7.27 14.72
CA VAL A 46 10.40 -6.68 15.93
C VAL A 46 11.21 -5.44 15.57
N ARG A 47 12.10 -5.56 14.58
CA ARG A 47 12.94 -4.43 14.17
C ARG A 47 12.14 -3.28 13.55
N LEU A 48 11.12 -3.58 12.74
CA LEU A 48 10.23 -2.56 12.20
C LEU A 48 9.42 -1.85 13.30
N SER A 49 8.93 -2.61 14.28
CA SER A 49 8.25 -2.05 15.45
C SER A 49 9.11 -1.01 16.19
N GLU A 50 10.39 -1.30 16.39
CA GLU A 50 11.34 -0.35 16.97
C GLU A 50 11.57 0.89 16.11
N ILE A 51 11.76 0.70 14.78
CA ILE A 51 12.06 1.80 13.86
C ILE A 51 10.88 2.76 13.71
N TYR A 52 9.68 2.23 13.58
CA TYR A 52 8.47 3.02 13.32
C TYR A 52 7.71 3.37 14.59
N ASN A 53 8.14 2.86 15.75
CA ASN A 53 7.47 3.06 17.03
C ASN A 53 5.97 2.68 16.97
N VAL A 54 5.68 1.54 16.38
CA VAL A 54 4.33 0.97 16.31
C VAL A 54 4.32 -0.44 16.91
N PRO A 55 3.23 -0.89 17.53
CA PRO A 55 3.12 -2.26 18.05
C PRO A 55 3.35 -3.32 16.95
N GLU A 56 4.02 -4.42 17.30
CA GLU A 56 4.33 -5.50 16.35
C GLU A 56 3.06 -6.09 15.72
N GLU A 57 1.94 -6.08 16.47
CA GLU A 57 0.63 -6.55 16.00
C GLU A 57 0.08 -5.75 14.81
N GLN A 58 0.51 -4.51 14.65
CA GLN A 58 0.12 -3.63 13.54
C GLN A 58 1.02 -3.81 12.31
N ILE A 59 2.01 -4.69 12.37
CA ILE A 59 2.94 -4.96 11.26
C ILE A 59 2.59 -6.29 10.62
N LEU A 60 2.35 -6.28 9.32
CA LEU A 60 2.14 -7.47 8.50
C LEU A 60 3.23 -7.53 7.43
N LEU A 61 3.90 -8.67 7.32
CA LEU A 61 4.89 -8.92 6.25
C LEU A 61 4.24 -9.73 5.14
N GLY A 62 4.71 -9.50 3.91
CA GLY A 62 4.28 -10.25 2.73
C GLY A 62 5.33 -10.20 1.62
N TYR A 63 5.01 -10.82 0.50
CA TYR A 63 5.88 -10.93 -0.66
C TYR A 63 5.72 -9.71 -1.59
N GLY A 64 6.03 -8.53 -1.06
CA GLY A 64 5.92 -7.25 -1.76
C GLY A 64 4.56 -6.57 -1.63
N GLY A 65 4.50 -5.30 -2.10
CA GLY A 65 3.30 -4.46 -1.98
C GLY A 65 2.07 -5.02 -2.71
N GLU A 66 2.27 -5.70 -3.85
CA GLU A 66 1.17 -6.30 -4.62
C GLU A 66 0.38 -7.32 -3.80
N GLU A 67 1.06 -8.21 -3.07
CA GLU A 67 0.38 -9.18 -2.21
C GLU A 67 -0.37 -8.49 -1.07
N MET A 68 0.26 -7.50 -0.42
CA MET A 68 -0.37 -6.77 0.68
C MET A 68 -1.61 -6.00 0.22
N LEU A 69 -1.52 -5.34 -0.92
CA LEU A 69 -2.64 -4.67 -1.56
C LEU A 69 -3.78 -5.65 -1.86
N LYS A 70 -3.46 -6.77 -2.50
CA LYS A 70 -4.45 -7.80 -2.84
C LYS A 70 -5.14 -8.32 -1.57
N ASN A 71 -4.38 -8.66 -0.55
CA ASN A 71 -4.91 -9.18 0.70
C ASN A 71 -5.81 -8.16 1.40
N ALA A 72 -5.43 -6.87 1.40
CA ALA A 72 -6.24 -5.81 1.98
C ALA A 72 -7.57 -5.64 1.23
N ILE A 73 -7.52 -5.51 -0.10
CA ILE A 73 -8.73 -5.36 -0.92
C ILE A 73 -9.67 -6.56 -0.71
N HIS A 74 -9.15 -7.79 -0.78
CA HIS A 74 -9.94 -9.01 -0.56
C HIS A 74 -10.58 -9.02 0.83
N TYR A 75 -9.79 -8.75 1.86
CA TYR A 75 -10.28 -8.77 3.24
C TYR A 75 -11.42 -7.78 3.47
N PHE A 76 -11.28 -6.55 3.00
CA PHE A 76 -12.28 -5.50 3.26
C PHE A 76 -13.50 -5.61 2.35
N LEU A 77 -13.33 -5.98 1.07
CA LEU A 77 -14.45 -6.09 0.15
C LEU A 77 -15.27 -7.37 0.33
N MET A 78 -14.65 -8.46 0.77
CA MET A 78 -15.39 -9.72 0.98
C MET A 78 -16.24 -9.72 2.26
N LYS A 79 -15.95 -8.86 3.23
CA LYS A 79 -16.62 -8.86 4.54
C LYS A 79 -17.90 -8.01 4.63
N GLY A 80 -18.25 -7.27 3.61
CA GLY A 80 -19.39 -6.34 3.64
C GLY A 80 -20.28 -6.43 2.41
N GLU A 81 -21.46 -5.83 2.50
CA GLU A 81 -22.36 -5.66 1.36
C GLU A 81 -21.82 -4.61 0.38
N ASN A 82 -21.23 -3.53 0.91
CA ASN A 82 -20.56 -2.53 0.10
C ASN A 82 -19.19 -3.06 -0.36
N LYS A 83 -19.04 -3.22 -1.67
CA LYS A 83 -17.83 -3.73 -2.32
C LYS A 83 -17.21 -2.73 -3.29
N THR A 84 -17.46 -1.44 -3.06
CA THR A 84 -16.92 -0.37 -3.90
C THR A 84 -15.57 0.10 -3.36
N ILE A 85 -14.57 0.20 -4.23
CA ILE A 85 -13.35 0.93 -3.96
C ILE A 85 -13.34 2.24 -4.73
N LEU A 86 -12.75 3.27 -4.15
CA LEU A 86 -12.51 4.55 -4.79
C LEU A 86 -11.00 4.71 -4.99
N ILE A 87 -10.58 4.89 -6.25
CA ILE A 87 -9.18 4.90 -6.66
C ILE A 87 -8.87 6.18 -7.43
N PRO A 88 -7.59 6.60 -7.53
CA PRO A 88 -7.23 7.73 -8.37
C PRO A 88 -7.39 7.39 -9.86
N GLU A 89 -7.82 8.38 -10.64
CA GLU A 89 -7.71 8.35 -12.10
C GLU A 89 -6.23 8.27 -12.52
N PHE A 90 -5.93 7.73 -13.68
CA PHE A 90 -4.55 7.56 -14.17
C PHE A 90 -3.61 6.85 -13.19
N SER A 91 -4.11 5.81 -12.54
CA SER A 91 -3.36 5.03 -11.57
C SER A 91 -3.15 3.59 -12.04
N TRP A 92 -2.52 2.78 -11.20
CA TRP A 92 -2.20 1.40 -11.54
C TRP A 92 -3.47 0.57 -11.74
N TRP A 93 -3.62 0.00 -12.93
CA TRP A 93 -4.79 -0.78 -13.34
C TRP A 93 -5.10 -1.98 -12.45
N TYR A 94 -4.13 -2.43 -11.66
CA TYR A 94 -4.28 -3.61 -10.82
C TYR A 94 -5.30 -3.43 -9.69
N TYR A 95 -5.50 -2.22 -9.21
CA TYR A 95 -6.47 -1.93 -8.14
C TYR A 95 -7.90 -2.34 -8.53
N ASN A 96 -8.34 -1.96 -9.71
CA ASN A 96 -9.68 -2.29 -10.20
C ASN A 96 -9.82 -3.78 -10.52
N ARG A 97 -8.77 -4.43 -11.03
CA ARG A 97 -8.75 -5.86 -11.28
C ARG A 97 -8.97 -6.65 -9.99
N VAL A 98 -8.22 -6.35 -8.94
CA VAL A 98 -8.35 -7.04 -7.65
C VAL A 98 -9.73 -6.84 -7.02
N ALA A 99 -10.30 -5.63 -7.13
CA ALA A 99 -11.68 -5.40 -6.69
C ALA A 99 -12.68 -6.29 -7.44
N GLY A 100 -12.52 -6.43 -8.75
CA GLY A 100 -13.33 -7.32 -9.58
C GLY A 100 -13.23 -8.80 -9.18
N GLU A 101 -12.06 -9.27 -8.74
CA GLU A 101 -11.86 -10.65 -8.24
C GLU A 101 -12.74 -10.95 -7.01
N CYS A 102 -13.11 -9.93 -6.23
CA CYS A 102 -14.01 -10.03 -5.08
C CYS A 102 -15.50 -9.84 -5.43
N GLY A 103 -15.84 -9.70 -6.72
CA GLY A 103 -17.17 -9.28 -7.14
C GLY A 103 -17.48 -7.84 -6.73
N GLY A 104 -16.46 -7.03 -6.54
CA GLY A 104 -16.56 -5.62 -6.22
C GLY A 104 -16.61 -4.72 -7.46
N SER A 105 -16.80 -3.45 -7.21
CA SER A 105 -16.77 -2.38 -8.21
C SER A 105 -15.75 -1.32 -7.82
N PHE A 106 -15.40 -0.48 -8.78
CA PHE A 106 -14.55 0.68 -8.52
C PHE A 106 -15.17 1.95 -9.09
N GLN A 107 -14.85 3.06 -8.46
CA GLN A 107 -15.05 4.40 -8.98
C GLN A 107 -13.74 5.17 -8.89
N MET A 108 -13.63 6.26 -9.63
CA MET A 108 -12.41 7.05 -9.69
C MET A 108 -12.66 8.47 -9.19
N TYR A 109 -11.69 9.02 -8.50
CA TYR A 109 -11.59 10.46 -8.27
C TYR A 109 -10.51 11.06 -9.19
N PRO A 110 -10.69 12.33 -9.64
CA PRO A 110 -9.84 12.90 -10.67
C PRO A 110 -8.43 13.21 -10.17
N LEU A 111 -7.47 13.12 -11.10
CA LEU A 111 -6.16 13.72 -11.03
C LEU A 111 -6.06 14.82 -12.07
N TYR A 112 -5.39 15.93 -11.74
CA TYR A 112 -5.28 17.08 -12.60
C TYR A 112 -3.87 17.19 -13.17
N GLU A 113 -3.80 17.33 -14.48
CA GLU A 113 -2.54 17.64 -15.15
C GLU A 113 -2.09 19.07 -14.78
N THR A 114 -0.82 19.20 -14.46
CA THR A 114 -0.13 20.48 -14.19
C THR A 114 0.94 20.70 -15.22
N ALA A 115 1.68 21.81 -15.16
CA ALA A 115 2.74 22.11 -16.11
C ALA A 115 3.84 21.03 -16.15
N ASP A 116 4.11 20.38 -15.00
CA ASP A 116 5.26 19.47 -14.84
C ASP A 116 4.87 18.04 -14.47
N THR A 117 3.66 17.82 -13.95
CA THR A 117 3.22 16.52 -13.44
C THR A 117 1.69 16.48 -13.30
N PHE A 118 1.19 15.64 -12.39
CA PHE A 118 -0.20 15.58 -11.95
C PHE A 118 -0.33 15.99 -10.49
N ALA A 119 -1.53 16.38 -10.08
CA ALA A 119 -1.83 16.75 -8.70
C ALA A 119 -3.15 16.15 -8.23
N TYR A 120 -3.20 15.83 -6.95
CA TYR A 120 -4.44 15.56 -6.23
C TYR A 120 -5.14 16.86 -5.86
N ASN A 121 -6.47 16.88 -5.97
CA ASN A 121 -7.29 17.88 -5.31
C ASN A 121 -7.90 17.25 -4.05
N VAL A 122 -7.34 17.57 -2.89
CA VAL A 122 -7.73 16.99 -1.59
C VAL A 122 -9.21 17.22 -1.29
N ASP A 123 -9.74 18.42 -1.62
CA ASP A 123 -11.16 18.73 -1.39
C ASP A 123 -12.07 17.84 -2.22
N GLU A 124 -11.69 17.54 -3.47
CA GLU A 124 -12.46 16.64 -4.31
C GLU A 124 -12.32 15.17 -3.89
N VAL A 125 -11.15 14.73 -3.44
CA VAL A 125 -11.01 13.38 -2.85
C VAL A 125 -11.99 13.20 -1.69
N ILE A 126 -12.08 14.19 -0.82
CA ILE A 126 -13.03 14.21 0.31
C ILE A 126 -14.48 14.21 -0.21
N GLU A 127 -14.81 15.09 -1.17
CA GLU A 127 -16.16 15.18 -1.75
C GLU A 127 -16.59 13.86 -2.39
N TYR A 128 -15.74 13.27 -3.25
CA TYR A 128 -16.02 12.00 -3.91
C TYR A 128 -16.19 10.87 -2.89
N THR A 129 -15.36 10.82 -1.86
CA THR A 129 -15.46 9.80 -0.81
C THR A 129 -16.76 9.92 -0.04
N ASN A 130 -17.17 11.14 0.36
CA ASN A 130 -18.43 11.37 1.05
C ASN A 130 -19.65 11.07 0.18
N ARG A 131 -19.61 11.37 -1.11
CA ARG A 131 -20.71 11.13 -2.04
C ARG A 131 -20.87 9.64 -2.39
N ILE A 132 -19.75 8.93 -2.62
CA ILE A 132 -19.74 7.54 -3.07
C ILE A 132 -19.86 6.60 -1.87
N HIS A 133 -19.33 7.00 -0.71
CA HIS A 133 -19.26 6.19 0.50
C HIS A 133 -18.64 4.81 0.22
N PRO A 134 -17.41 4.75 -0.32
CA PRO A 134 -16.79 3.49 -0.71
C PRO A 134 -16.42 2.66 0.53
N ARG A 135 -16.31 1.35 0.36
CA ARG A 135 -15.75 0.48 1.41
C ARG A 135 -14.28 0.77 1.65
N MET A 136 -13.55 1.13 0.58
CA MET A 136 -12.13 1.47 0.65
C MET A 136 -11.84 2.67 -0.23
N LEU A 137 -11.14 3.65 0.33
CA LEU A 137 -10.45 4.71 -0.39
C LEU A 137 -8.99 4.32 -0.56
N LEU A 138 -8.50 4.27 -1.79
CA LEU A 138 -7.10 4.02 -2.09
C LEU A 138 -6.41 5.32 -2.46
N LEU A 139 -5.34 5.62 -1.77
CA LEU A 139 -4.44 6.76 -2.01
C LEU A 139 -3.10 6.20 -2.48
N ALA A 140 -2.75 6.39 -3.74
CA ALA A 140 -1.44 6.01 -4.27
C ALA A 140 -0.46 7.19 -4.12
N SER A 141 0.56 7.05 -3.29
CA SER A 141 1.47 8.15 -2.94
C SER A 141 2.89 7.63 -2.65
N PRO A 142 3.81 7.61 -3.65
CA PRO A 142 3.66 8.17 -5.01
C PRO A 142 2.68 7.42 -5.90
N ASN A 143 1.93 8.12 -6.75
CA ASN A 143 1.05 7.46 -7.70
C ASN A 143 1.82 6.88 -8.90
N ASN A 144 1.48 5.68 -9.30
CA ASN A 144 1.99 5.04 -10.52
C ASN A 144 0.95 5.13 -11.66
N PRO A 145 1.23 5.77 -12.82
CA PRO A 145 2.56 6.18 -13.29
C PRO A 145 2.89 7.68 -13.13
N THR A 146 2.02 8.49 -12.56
CA THR A 146 2.12 9.96 -12.64
C THR A 146 3.16 10.56 -11.69
N GLY A 147 3.60 9.80 -10.66
CA GLY A 147 4.69 10.17 -9.75
C GLY A 147 4.36 11.23 -8.70
N ASN A 148 3.14 11.77 -8.70
CA ASN A 148 2.68 12.73 -7.70
C ASN A 148 2.37 12.07 -6.36
N SER A 149 2.50 12.82 -5.29
CA SER A 149 2.33 12.33 -3.91
C SER A 149 1.41 13.25 -3.11
N LEU A 150 0.88 12.70 -2.02
CA LEU A 150 0.21 13.42 -0.95
C LEU A 150 1.16 13.57 0.23
N THR A 151 1.10 14.70 0.91
CA THR A 151 1.79 14.90 2.19
C THR A 151 1.03 14.22 3.33
N SER A 152 1.71 13.97 4.45
CA SER A 152 1.07 13.42 5.65
C SER A 152 -0.05 14.32 6.17
N GLU A 153 0.07 15.64 6.02
CA GLU A 153 -0.97 16.62 6.40
C GLU A 153 -2.22 16.48 5.52
N GLU A 154 -2.03 16.34 4.20
CA GLU A 154 -3.13 16.12 3.25
C GLU A 154 -3.84 14.80 3.50
N ILE A 155 -3.10 13.72 3.76
CA ILE A 155 -3.68 12.41 4.14
C ILE A 155 -4.46 12.53 5.45
N GLY A 156 -3.90 13.18 6.46
CA GLY A 156 -4.58 13.46 7.73
C GLY A 156 -5.89 14.21 7.52
N ARG A 157 -5.87 15.29 6.71
CA ARG A 157 -7.05 16.07 6.36
C ARG A 157 -8.13 15.24 5.66
N ILE A 158 -7.73 14.35 4.74
CA ILE A 158 -8.67 13.41 4.11
C ILE A 158 -9.31 12.52 5.17
N MET A 159 -8.52 11.88 6.02
CA MET A 159 -9.01 10.95 7.04
C MET A 159 -9.96 11.58 8.05
N GLU A 160 -9.76 12.85 8.39
CA GLU A 160 -10.61 13.61 9.32
C GLU A 160 -11.96 14.00 8.73
N ASN A 161 -12.11 14.03 7.39
CA ASN A 161 -13.27 14.59 6.70
C ASN A 161 -14.04 13.58 5.83
N ILE A 162 -13.78 12.29 5.98
CA ILE A 162 -14.48 11.19 5.28
C ILE A 162 -15.23 10.29 6.26
N PRO A 163 -16.16 9.42 5.79
CA PRO A 163 -16.88 8.50 6.66
C PRO A 163 -15.93 7.57 7.42
N SER A 164 -16.17 7.43 8.73
CA SER A 164 -15.31 6.65 9.64
C SER A 164 -15.30 5.14 9.37
N ASP A 165 -16.24 4.62 8.58
CA ASP A 165 -16.32 3.23 8.13
C ASP A 165 -15.68 2.99 6.75
N THR A 166 -15.21 4.04 6.09
CA THR A 166 -14.36 3.91 4.89
C THR A 166 -12.93 3.56 5.30
N MET A 167 -12.43 2.42 4.83
CA MET A 167 -11.03 2.04 5.03
C MET A 167 -10.14 2.86 4.11
N VAL A 168 -9.16 3.56 4.67
CA VAL A 168 -8.12 4.24 3.89
C VAL A 168 -6.93 3.31 3.71
N PHE A 169 -6.56 3.06 2.47
CA PHE A 169 -5.35 2.33 2.11
C PHE A 169 -4.39 3.28 1.40
N VAL A 170 -3.21 3.49 1.97
CA VAL A 170 -2.13 4.28 1.35
C VAL A 170 -1.13 3.32 0.74
N ASP A 171 -1.00 3.37 -0.59
CA ASP A 171 0.02 2.60 -1.31
C ASP A 171 1.25 3.48 -1.50
N GLU A 172 2.31 3.13 -0.81
CA GLU A 172 3.60 3.83 -0.81
C GLU A 172 4.68 3.07 -1.60
N ALA A 173 4.28 2.14 -2.46
CA ALA A 173 5.20 1.34 -3.25
C ALA A 173 5.97 2.13 -4.33
#